data_9f320a092198e23b3f76c4d23d1d03bc
#
_entry.id   9f320a092198e23b3f76c4d23d1d03bc
#
_cell.length_a   1.000
_cell.length_b   1.000
_cell.length_c   1.000
_cell.angle_alpha   90.00
_cell.angle_beta   90.00
_cell.angle_gamma   90.00
#
_symmetry.space_group_name_H-M   'P 1'
#
loop_
_entity.id
_entity.type
_entity.pdbx_description
1 polymer ?
#
loop_
_entity_poly.entity_id
_entity_poly.type
_entity_poly.pdbx_seq_one_letter_code
_entity_poly.pdbx_strand_id
1 'polypeptide(L)'
;VLFGGSIICGGDVLAQAIQNKIAKHYIIVGGAGHTTQTLREKVHTEYPSIVTEGLTEAEIFNQYLKENYGLEADYLENKSTNCGNNITYLLDLIKEKNLPLNSIILCQDATMQHRMEAGLRKYVSDNTTIINYASYQAKLILNEDETPTYSSSIHGMWQPERYLTLLMGEIPRLSDNKDGYGPKGTGYITHVDIPEEVMT
;
A
#
# COMPACT_ATOMS: atom_id res chain seq x y z
N VAL A 1 -2.84 8.62 4.27
CA VAL A 1 -1.76 7.68 4.62
C VAL A 1 -1.37 6.89 3.40
N LEU A 2 -0.07 6.82 3.08
CA LEU A 2 0.52 5.92 2.10
C LEU A 2 1.14 4.74 2.84
N PHE A 3 0.73 3.53 2.50
CA PHE A 3 1.43 2.32 2.94
C PHE A 3 2.51 1.96 1.92
N GLY A 4 3.71 1.66 2.41
CA GLY A 4 4.85 1.26 1.61
C GLY A 4 4.62 -0.03 0.84
N GLY A 5 5.49 -0.27 -0.10
CA GLY A 5 5.50 -1.40 -1.01
C GLY A 5 6.59 -1.18 -2.06
N SER A 6 6.56 -1.92 -3.15
CA SER A 6 7.62 -1.82 -4.17
C SER A 6 7.20 -1.11 -5.47
N ILE A 7 6.07 -0.39 -5.47
CA ILE A 7 5.57 0.34 -6.65
C ILE A 7 5.68 1.84 -6.42
N ILE A 8 6.52 2.51 -7.22
CA ILE A 8 6.91 3.90 -7.01
C ILE A 8 5.74 4.88 -7.17
N CYS A 9 4.76 4.57 -8.02
CA CYS A 9 3.60 5.44 -8.25
C CYS A 9 2.81 5.82 -6.98
N GLY A 10 2.92 5.06 -5.89
CA GLY A 10 2.38 5.45 -4.59
C GLY A 10 2.97 6.76 -4.08
N GLY A 11 4.26 7.01 -4.33
CA GLY A 11 4.93 8.27 -4.03
C GLY A 11 4.37 9.42 -4.87
N ASP A 12 4.11 9.19 -6.18
CA ASP A 12 3.53 10.20 -7.06
C ASP A 12 2.12 10.61 -6.62
N VAL A 13 1.31 9.61 -6.22
CA VAL A 13 -0.03 9.84 -5.67
C VAL A 13 0.03 10.67 -4.38
N LEU A 14 0.96 10.34 -3.47
CA LEU A 14 1.13 11.11 -2.25
C LEU A 14 1.60 12.53 -2.52
N ALA A 15 2.53 12.74 -3.47
CA ALA A 15 2.98 14.06 -3.90
C ALA A 15 1.81 14.91 -4.38
N GLN A 16 0.96 14.36 -5.26
CA GLN A 16 -0.25 15.04 -5.74
C GLN A 16 -1.23 15.38 -4.61
N ALA A 17 -1.41 14.45 -3.65
CA ALA A 17 -2.27 14.67 -2.49
C ALA A 17 -1.77 15.83 -1.63
N ILE A 18 -0.45 15.92 -1.39
CA ILE A 18 0.18 17.02 -0.64
C ILE A 18 0.02 18.35 -1.39
N GLN A 19 0.36 18.40 -2.68
CA GLN A 19 0.26 19.60 -3.52
C GLN A 19 -1.16 20.16 -3.57
N ASN A 20 -2.15 19.26 -3.65
CA ASN A 20 -3.57 19.62 -3.69
C ASN A 20 -4.19 19.83 -2.30
N LYS A 21 -3.41 19.68 -1.21
CA LYS A 21 -3.85 19.86 0.19
C LYS A 21 -5.10 19.04 0.54
N ILE A 22 -5.14 17.78 0.09
CA ILE A 22 -6.32 16.89 0.24
C ILE A 22 -6.57 16.51 1.70
N ALA A 23 -5.54 16.46 2.54
CA ALA A 23 -5.63 16.09 3.94
C ALA A 23 -4.87 17.09 4.83
N LYS A 24 -5.10 16.98 6.15
CA LYS A 24 -4.40 17.79 7.16
C LYS A 24 -3.03 17.22 7.53
N HIS A 25 -2.89 15.90 7.45
CA HIS A 25 -1.67 15.18 7.80
C HIS A 25 -1.37 14.13 6.76
N TYR A 26 -0.10 14.00 6.42
CA TYR A 26 0.41 13.03 5.46
C TYR A 26 1.38 12.09 6.17
N ILE A 27 1.09 10.81 6.13
CA ILE A 27 1.86 9.78 6.84
C ILE A 27 2.31 8.74 5.82
N ILE A 28 3.57 8.34 5.88
CA ILE A 28 4.05 7.16 5.15
C ILE A 28 4.34 6.06 6.18
N VAL A 29 3.83 4.87 5.89
CA VAL A 29 3.97 3.68 6.74
C VAL A 29 4.70 2.61 5.96
N GLY A 30 5.80 2.09 6.48
CA GLY A 30 6.54 1.00 5.87
C GLY A 30 7.94 0.88 6.44
N GLY A 31 8.18 -0.16 7.21
CA GLY A 31 9.50 -0.52 7.69
C GLY A 31 10.27 -1.35 6.65
N ALA A 32 10.84 -2.46 7.08
CA ALA A 32 11.58 -3.38 6.21
C ALA A 32 10.87 -4.74 6.14
N GLY A 33 10.41 -5.09 4.96
CA GLY A 33 9.71 -6.35 4.68
C GLY A 33 10.25 -7.04 3.41
N HIS A 34 9.48 -7.99 2.90
CA HIS A 34 9.87 -8.81 1.74
C HIS A 34 10.04 -8.01 0.44
N THR A 35 9.37 -6.87 0.31
CA THR A 35 9.39 -6.01 -0.90
C THR A 35 10.41 -4.89 -0.84
N THR A 36 10.97 -4.62 0.34
CA THR A 36 11.86 -3.48 0.57
C THR A 36 13.10 -3.50 -0.30
N GLN A 37 13.72 -4.67 -0.48
CA GLN A 37 14.92 -4.77 -1.32
C GLN A 37 14.59 -4.47 -2.79
N THR A 38 13.47 -4.94 -3.30
CA THR A 38 13.00 -4.62 -4.66
C THR A 38 12.74 -3.11 -4.83
N LEU A 39 12.17 -2.46 -3.83
CA LEU A 39 11.97 -1.00 -3.84
C LEU A 39 13.31 -0.26 -3.87
N ARG A 40 14.28 -0.66 -3.02
CA ARG A 40 15.63 -0.06 -2.99
C ARG A 40 16.29 -0.10 -4.36
N GLU A 41 16.30 -1.27 -4.98
CA GLU A 41 16.92 -1.49 -6.29
C GLU A 41 16.26 -0.66 -7.38
N LYS A 42 14.93 -0.66 -7.44
CA LYS A 42 14.15 0.12 -8.41
C LYS A 42 14.41 1.62 -8.26
N VAL A 43 14.26 2.15 -7.05
CA VAL A 43 14.43 3.59 -6.81
C VAL A 43 15.87 4.00 -7.08
N HIS A 44 16.86 3.24 -6.63
CA HIS A 44 18.26 3.56 -6.91
C HIS A 44 18.61 3.50 -8.41
N THR A 45 18.02 2.54 -9.14
CA THR A 45 18.25 2.41 -10.60
C THR A 45 17.64 3.59 -11.36
N GLU A 46 16.44 4.01 -11.00
CA GLU A 46 15.73 5.08 -11.70
C GLU A 46 16.15 6.47 -11.21
N TYR A 47 16.52 6.58 -9.94
CA TYR A 47 16.95 7.81 -9.26
C TYR A 47 18.30 7.59 -8.54
N PRO A 48 19.44 7.55 -9.26
CA PRO A 48 20.74 7.24 -8.66
C PRO A 48 21.21 8.21 -7.57
N SER A 49 20.65 9.42 -7.54
CA SER A 49 20.90 10.40 -6.46
C SER A 49 20.32 9.97 -5.11
N ILE A 50 19.30 9.08 -5.11
CA ILE A 50 18.69 8.58 -3.90
C ILE A 50 19.49 7.38 -3.40
N VAL A 51 20.19 7.54 -2.28
CA VAL A 51 20.88 6.44 -1.60
C VAL A 51 19.85 5.66 -0.80
N THR A 52 19.50 4.47 -1.27
CA THR A 52 18.43 3.63 -0.70
C THR A 52 18.93 2.56 0.27
N GLU A 53 20.24 2.33 0.32
CA GLU A 53 20.85 1.29 1.16
C GLU A 53 20.50 1.53 2.65
N GLY A 54 20.02 0.50 3.31
CA GLY A 54 19.64 0.56 4.72
C GLY A 54 18.32 1.27 5.02
N LEU A 55 17.74 2.01 4.08
CA LEU A 55 16.48 2.73 4.29
C LEU A 55 15.29 1.78 4.34
N THR A 56 14.31 2.13 5.14
CA THR A 56 12.98 1.50 5.17
C THR A 56 12.11 2.00 4.02
N GLU A 57 10.99 1.33 3.75
CA GLU A 57 10.07 1.74 2.68
C GLU A 57 9.56 3.18 2.88
N ALA A 58 9.19 3.55 4.11
CA ALA A 58 8.75 4.90 4.42
C ALA A 58 9.85 5.96 4.18
N GLU A 59 11.08 5.65 4.54
CA GLU A 59 12.23 6.54 4.31
C GLU A 59 12.54 6.69 2.83
N ILE A 60 12.48 5.61 2.04
CA ILE A 60 12.68 5.64 0.59
C ILE A 60 11.63 6.53 -0.08
N PHE A 61 10.34 6.33 0.22
CA PHE A 61 9.28 7.16 -0.32
C PHE A 61 9.42 8.63 0.09
N ASN A 62 9.84 8.90 1.33
CA ASN A 62 10.05 10.28 1.76
C ASN A 62 11.27 10.94 1.06
N GLN A 63 12.35 10.20 0.82
CA GLN A 63 13.47 10.70 0.01
C GLN A 63 13.05 10.92 -1.45
N TYR A 64 12.26 10.02 -2.01
CA TYR A 64 11.68 10.17 -3.33
C TYR A 64 10.84 11.45 -3.46
N LEU A 65 9.99 11.73 -2.47
CA LEU A 65 9.20 12.98 -2.42
C LEU A 65 10.09 14.22 -2.36
N LYS A 66 11.17 14.19 -1.58
CA LYS A 66 12.11 15.31 -1.46
C LYS A 66 12.82 15.61 -2.77
N GLU A 67 13.41 14.59 -3.38
CA GLU A 67 14.21 14.73 -4.59
C GLU A 67 13.38 15.14 -5.81
N ASN A 68 12.20 14.53 -5.99
CA ASN A 68 11.42 14.72 -7.21
C ASN A 68 10.38 15.83 -7.12
N TYR A 69 9.92 16.17 -5.91
CA TYR A 69 8.81 17.12 -5.72
C TYR A 69 9.11 18.25 -4.74
N GLY A 70 10.23 18.19 -4.03
CA GLY A 70 10.53 19.15 -2.96
C GLY A 70 9.55 19.08 -1.79
N LEU A 71 8.95 17.90 -1.56
CA LEU A 71 7.92 17.64 -0.56
C LEU A 71 8.40 16.62 0.47
N GLU A 72 7.72 16.58 1.61
CA GLU A 72 7.91 15.54 2.63
C GLU A 72 6.58 15.21 3.29
N ALA A 73 6.50 13.99 3.84
CA ALA A 73 5.40 13.61 4.71
C ALA A 73 5.58 14.24 6.11
N ASP A 74 4.46 14.48 6.82
CA ASP A 74 4.52 14.99 8.19
C ASP A 74 5.07 13.96 9.18
N TYR A 75 4.78 12.66 8.93
CA TYR A 75 5.20 11.56 9.82
C TYR A 75 5.58 10.32 9.03
N LEU A 76 6.56 9.58 9.57
CA LEU A 76 6.99 8.28 9.06
C LEU A 76 6.80 7.21 10.14
N GLU A 77 6.16 6.11 9.80
CA GLU A 77 6.23 4.86 10.53
C GLU A 77 7.20 3.92 9.79
N ASN A 78 8.31 3.56 10.41
CA ASN A 78 9.41 2.84 9.76
C ASN A 78 9.87 1.58 10.52
N LYS A 79 9.03 1.05 11.43
CA LYS A 79 9.36 -0.14 12.24
C LYS A 79 8.60 -1.38 11.81
N SER A 80 7.51 -1.23 11.05
CA SER A 80 6.67 -2.31 10.61
C SER A 80 7.40 -3.28 9.68
N THR A 81 7.04 -4.56 9.73
CA THR A 81 7.65 -5.63 8.92
C THR A 81 6.65 -6.43 8.10
N ASN A 82 5.37 -6.15 8.26
CA ASN A 82 4.25 -6.82 7.58
C ASN A 82 2.99 -5.95 7.63
N CYS A 83 1.97 -6.32 6.86
CA CYS A 83 0.72 -5.55 6.75
C CYS A 83 -0.02 -5.37 8.08
N GLY A 84 0.01 -6.35 8.97
CA GLY A 84 -0.59 -6.23 10.29
C GLY A 84 0.12 -5.18 11.15
N ASN A 85 1.46 -5.20 11.15
CA ASN A 85 2.26 -4.19 11.84
C ASN A 85 2.08 -2.80 11.20
N ASN A 86 1.95 -2.70 9.87
CA ASN A 86 1.67 -1.43 9.22
C ASN A 86 0.44 -0.74 9.83
N ILE A 87 -0.61 -1.52 10.09
CA ILE A 87 -1.86 -1.00 10.67
C ILE A 87 -1.67 -0.65 12.14
N THR A 88 -1.16 -1.58 12.95
CA THR A 88 -1.07 -1.38 14.40
C THR A 88 -0.10 -0.25 14.75
N TYR A 89 1.06 -0.17 14.08
CA TYR A 89 2.04 0.88 14.32
C TYR A 89 1.61 2.25 13.77
N LEU A 90 0.83 2.27 12.67
CA LEU A 90 0.15 3.50 12.24
C LEU A 90 -0.77 4.04 13.34
N LEU A 91 -1.59 3.17 13.94
CA LEU A 91 -2.51 3.58 15.01
C LEU A 91 -1.76 4.03 16.27
N ASP A 92 -0.66 3.38 16.62
CA ASP A 92 0.23 3.80 17.70
C ASP A 92 0.83 5.18 17.43
N LEU A 93 1.30 5.43 16.20
CA LEU A 93 1.81 6.74 15.76
C LEU A 93 0.73 7.83 15.84
N ILE A 94 -0.46 7.56 15.34
CA ILE A 94 -1.61 8.48 15.39
C ILE A 94 -1.92 8.85 16.85
N LYS A 95 -1.92 7.87 17.75
CA LYS A 95 -2.16 8.07 19.18
C LYS A 95 -1.01 8.84 19.82
N GLU A 96 0.24 8.49 19.54
CA GLU A 96 1.44 9.19 20.08
C GLU A 96 1.44 10.67 19.69
N LYS A 97 1.10 10.97 18.45
CA LYS A 97 1.06 12.35 17.93
C LYS A 97 -0.25 13.08 18.23
N ASN A 98 -1.19 12.45 18.96
CA ASN A 98 -2.52 13.00 19.26
C ASN A 98 -3.28 13.47 18.01
N LEU A 99 -3.18 12.73 16.90
CA LEU A 99 -3.87 13.07 15.66
C LEU A 99 -5.33 12.62 15.71
N PRO A 100 -6.28 13.44 15.20
CA PRO A 100 -7.68 13.01 15.11
C PRO A 100 -7.84 11.91 14.06
N LEU A 101 -8.60 10.86 14.38
CA LEU A 101 -8.91 9.75 13.48
C LEU A 101 -10.43 9.68 13.18
N ASN A 102 -10.99 10.78 12.72
CA ASN A 102 -12.40 10.82 12.28
C ASN A 102 -12.53 10.32 10.83
N SER A 103 -11.52 10.59 10.01
CA SER A 103 -11.43 10.10 8.64
C SER A 103 -9.98 9.84 8.24
N ILE A 104 -9.78 8.84 7.38
CA ILE A 104 -8.47 8.46 6.86
C ILE A 104 -8.60 8.08 5.38
N ILE A 105 -7.74 8.65 4.53
CA ILE A 105 -7.53 8.16 3.17
C ILE A 105 -6.43 7.10 3.25
N LEU A 106 -6.77 5.88 2.90
CA LEU A 106 -5.89 4.72 2.93
C LEU A 106 -5.43 4.46 1.51
N CYS A 107 -4.16 4.77 1.23
CA CYS A 107 -3.54 4.57 -0.06
C CYS A 107 -2.58 3.39 -0.01
N GLN A 108 -2.81 2.39 -0.83
CA GLN A 108 -1.99 1.20 -0.93
C GLN A 108 -1.95 0.71 -2.39
N ASP A 109 -1.08 -0.25 -2.65
CA ASP A 109 -1.08 -1.11 -3.82
C ASP A 109 -2.49 -1.68 -4.07
N ALA A 110 -2.96 -1.60 -5.32
CA ALA A 110 -4.32 -2.02 -5.67
C ALA A 110 -4.61 -3.49 -5.31
N THR A 111 -3.61 -4.39 -5.40
CA THR A 111 -3.80 -5.79 -5.02
C THR A 111 -4.10 -5.97 -3.54
N MET A 112 -3.57 -5.10 -2.69
CA MET A 112 -3.64 -5.22 -1.23
C MET A 112 -4.67 -4.28 -0.59
N GLN A 113 -5.26 -3.36 -1.35
CA GLN A 113 -6.12 -2.29 -0.84
C GLN A 113 -7.26 -2.82 0.06
N HIS A 114 -8.00 -3.83 -0.40
CA HIS A 114 -9.10 -4.43 0.37
C HIS A 114 -8.64 -5.06 1.68
N ARG A 115 -7.51 -5.76 1.66
CA ARG A 115 -6.97 -6.39 2.86
C ARG A 115 -6.50 -5.36 3.89
N MET A 116 -5.90 -4.25 3.42
CA MET A 116 -5.49 -3.17 4.31
C MET A 116 -6.69 -2.49 4.97
N GLU A 117 -7.77 -2.23 4.21
CA GLU A 117 -9.00 -1.72 4.78
C GLU A 117 -9.60 -2.67 5.82
N ALA A 118 -9.81 -3.92 5.45
CA ALA A 118 -10.39 -4.92 6.34
C ALA A 118 -9.56 -5.12 7.62
N GLY A 119 -8.24 -5.01 7.51
CA GLY A 119 -7.34 -5.00 8.66
C GLY A 119 -7.50 -3.76 9.53
N LEU A 120 -7.60 -2.56 8.94
CA LEU A 120 -7.79 -1.32 9.68
C LEU A 120 -9.17 -1.29 10.38
N ARG A 121 -10.22 -1.75 9.71
CA ARG A 121 -11.58 -1.84 10.27
C ARG A 121 -11.66 -2.63 11.58
N LYS A 122 -10.77 -3.58 11.77
CA LYS A 122 -10.71 -4.36 13.01
C LYS A 122 -10.39 -3.52 14.25
N TYR A 123 -9.69 -2.40 14.08
CA TYR A 123 -9.14 -1.61 15.18
C TYR A 123 -9.77 -0.22 15.33
N VAL A 124 -10.48 0.26 14.32
CA VAL A 124 -11.09 1.59 14.36
C VAL A 124 -12.59 1.51 14.62
N SER A 125 -13.17 2.60 15.13
CA SER A 125 -14.61 2.73 15.35
C SER A 125 -15.37 2.73 14.02
N ASP A 126 -16.61 2.23 14.02
CA ASP A 126 -17.54 2.32 12.89
C ASP A 126 -17.82 3.77 12.45
N ASN A 127 -17.61 4.73 13.36
CA ASN A 127 -17.73 6.16 13.06
C ASN A 127 -16.50 6.72 12.30
N THR A 128 -15.42 5.96 12.18
CA THR A 128 -14.26 6.39 11.41
C THR A 128 -14.51 6.19 9.91
N THR A 129 -14.50 7.28 9.16
CA THR A 129 -14.62 7.22 7.70
C THR A 129 -13.29 6.75 7.09
N ILE A 130 -13.27 5.59 6.44
CA ILE A 130 -12.13 5.11 5.64
C ILE A 130 -12.44 5.37 4.17
N ILE A 131 -11.55 6.09 3.50
CA ILE A 131 -11.60 6.34 2.06
C ILE A 131 -10.50 5.52 1.42
N ASN A 132 -10.89 4.52 0.65
CA ASN A 132 -9.95 3.68 -0.09
C ASN A 132 -9.46 4.41 -1.34
N TYR A 133 -8.15 4.40 -1.55
CA TYR A 133 -7.53 4.96 -2.73
C TYR A 133 -6.36 4.07 -3.18
N ALA A 134 -6.61 3.19 -4.13
CA ALA A 134 -5.54 2.38 -4.73
C ALA A 134 -4.56 3.30 -5.49
N SER A 135 -3.26 3.08 -5.28
CA SER A 135 -2.21 3.94 -5.87
C SER A 135 -2.15 3.85 -7.41
N TYR A 136 -2.78 2.85 -8.01
CA TYR A 136 -2.91 2.68 -9.46
C TYR A 136 -4.14 1.86 -9.82
N GLN A 137 -4.49 1.89 -11.12
CA GLN A 137 -5.43 0.97 -11.75
C GLN A 137 -4.69 0.20 -12.84
N ALA A 138 -4.66 -1.12 -12.74
CA ALA A 138 -4.04 -1.98 -13.73
C ALA A 138 -5.11 -2.62 -14.63
N LYS A 139 -4.96 -2.44 -15.94
CA LYS A 139 -5.73 -3.17 -16.94
C LYS A 139 -4.77 -3.99 -17.79
N LEU A 140 -4.92 -5.31 -17.76
CA LEU A 140 -4.16 -6.21 -18.61
C LEU A 140 -4.87 -6.40 -19.95
N ILE A 141 -4.07 -6.48 -20.99
CA ILE A 141 -4.48 -6.85 -22.36
C ILE A 141 -3.51 -7.92 -22.86
N LEU A 142 -3.92 -8.68 -23.87
CA LEU A 142 -3.00 -9.55 -24.60
C LEU A 142 -2.38 -8.76 -25.75
N ASN A 143 -1.08 -8.88 -25.92
CA ASN A 143 -0.39 -8.35 -27.10
C ASN A 143 -0.55 -9.32 -28.30
N GLU A 144 0.11 -9.01 -29.43
CA GLU A 144 0.05 -9.83 -30.65
C GLU A 144 0.59 -11.26 -30.46
N ASP A 145 1.50 -11.45 -29.51
CA ASP A 145 2.08 -12.76 -29.16
C ASP A 145 1.31 -13.47 -28.04
N GLU A 146 0.09 -13.03 -27.74
CA GLU A 146 -0.79 -13.56 -26.68
C GLU A 146 -0.19 -13.47 -25.27
N THR A 147 0.83 -12.61 -25.05
CA THR A 147 1.40 -12.38 -23.73
C THR A 147 0.70 -11.24 -23.00
N PRO A 148 0.41 -11.38 -21.70
CA PRO A 148 -0.20 -10.31 -20.91
C PRO A 148 0.71 -9.07 -20.85
N THR A 149 0.12 -7.91 -21.07
CA THR A 149 0.78 -6.61 -20.90
C THR A 149 -0.19 -5.59 -20.30
N TYR A 150 0.32 -4.48 -19.77
CA TYR A 150 -0.51 -3.40 -19.25
C TYR A 150 -0.98 -2.50 -20.40
N SER A 151 -2.27 -2.10 -20.35
CA SER A 151 -2.84 -1.16 -21.34
C SER A 151 -2.23 0.25 -21.24
N SER A 152 -1.61 0.60 -20.12
CA SER A 152 -0.92 1.87 -19.88
C SER A 152 0.24 1.66 -18.93
N SER A 153 1.27 2.49 -19.04
CA SER A 153 2.41 2.47 -18.11
C SER A 153 2.00 2.88 -16.71
N ILE A 154 2.46 2.14 -15.71
CA ILE A 154 2.32 2.46 -14.30
C ILE A 154 3.74 2.55 -13.72
N HIS A 155 4.07 3.68 -13.11
CA HIS A 155 5.41 3.97 -12.63
C HIS A 155 5.89 2.97 -11.58
N GLY A 156 7.00 2.29 -11.86
CA GLY A 156 7.58 1.28 -10.99
C GLY A 156 6.79 -0.03 -10.89
N MET A 157 5.86 -0.29 -11.81
CA MET A 157 5.02 -1.50 -11.79
C MET A 157 5.83 -2.79 -11.97
N TRP A 158 5.30 -3.88 -11.45
CA TRP A 158 5.81 -5.23 -11.68
C TRP A 158 5.53 -5.72 -13.09
N GLN A 159 6.18 -6.81 -13.48
CA GLN A 159 5.79 -7.57 -14.66
C GLN A 159 4.38 -8.16 -14.47
N PRO A 160 3.59 -8.33 -15.55
CA PRO A 160 2.20 -8.81 -15.47
C PRO A 160 2.04 -10.13 -14.70
N GLU A 161 2.94 -11.07 -14.87
CA GLU A 161 2.89 -12.37 -14.18
C GLU A 161 3.03 -12.20 -12.67
N ARG A 162 3.89 -11.29 -12.22
CA ARG A 162 4.05 -10.97 -10.81
C ARG A 162 2.79 -10.33 -10.24
N TYR A 163 2.21 -9.38 -10.98
CA TYR A 163 0.96 -8.74 -10.60
C TYR A 163 -0.17 -9.76 -10.44
N LEU A 164 -0.37 -10.63 -11.43
CA LEU A 164 -1.38 -11.68 -11.38
C LEU A 164 -1.17 -12.63 -10.21
N THR A 165 0.07 -13.06 -9.96
CA THR A 165 0.41 -13.93 -8.84
C THR A 165 0.04 -13.28 -7.50
N LEU A 166 0.32 -11.99 -7.32
CA LEU A 166 -0.01 -11.26 -6.11
C LEU A 166 -1.52 -11.07 -5.95
N LEU A 167 -2.21 -10.68 -7.02
CA LEU A 167 -3.67 -10.51 -7.03
C LEU A 167 -4.38 -11.81 -6.68
N MET A 168 -4.03 -12.91 -7.33
CA MET A 168 -4.59 -14.24 -7.03
C MET A 168 -4.27 -14.70 -5.60
N GLY A 169 -3.12 -14.33 -5.07
CA GLY A 169 -2.73 -14.62 -3.70
C GLY A 169 -3.54 -13.86 -2.64
N GLU A 170 -4.21 -12.78 -2.96
CA GLU A 170 -5.07 -12.04 -2.02
C GLU A 170 -6.43 -12.70 -1.81
N ILE A 171 -6.97 -13.43 -2.80
CA ILE A 171 -8.27 -14.11 -2.70
C ILE A 171 -8.34 -15.05 -1.48
N PRO A 172 -7.43 -16.03 -1.33
CA PRO A 172 -7.44 -16.90 -0.15
C PRO A 172 -7.19 -16.13 1.16
N ARG A 173 -6.39 -15.05 1.14
CA ARG A 173 -6.16 -14.23 2.34
C ARG A 173 -7.41 -13.46 2.77
N LEU A 174 -8.19 -12.95 1.82
CA LEU A 174 -9.44 -12.24 2.11
C LEU A 174 -10.57 -13.18 2.56
N SER A 175 -10.47 -14.47 2.27
CA SER A 175 -11.50 -15.46 2.58
C SER A 175 -11.77 -15.56 4.08
N ASP A 176 -13.06 -15.68 4.44
CA ASP A 176 -13.53 -15.91 5.81
C ASP A 176 -13.82 -17.40 6.02
N ASN A 177 -12.77 -18.22 5.96
CA ASN A 177 -12.77 -19.64 6.22
C ASN A 177 -11.56 -20.02 7.09
N LYS A 178 -11.42 -21.30 7.44
CA LYS A 178 -10.35 -21.79 8.34
C LYS A 178 -8.93 -21.46 7.89
N ASP A 179 -8.70 -21.27 6.60
CA ASP A 179 -7.38 -21.05 5.99
C ASP A 179 -7.14 -19.57 5.66
N GLY A 180 -8.18 -18.72 5.75
CA GLY A 180 -8.14 -17.30 5.44
C GLY A 180 -7.82 -16.40 6.64
N TYR A 181 -7.82 -15.11 6.39
CA TYR A 181 -7.50 -14.08 7.40
C TYR A 181 -8.74 -13.51 8.09
N GLY A 182 -9.93 -13.84 7.61
CA GLY A 182 -11.20 -13.41 8.21
C GLY A 182 -11.46 -13.98 9.60
N PRO A 183 -12.59 -13.62 10.25
CA PRO A 183 -12.94 -14.02 11.62
C PRO A 183 -13.02 -15.53 11.85
N LYS A 184 -13.37 -16.31 10.81
CA LYS A 184 -13.44 -17.79 10.90
C LYS A 184 -12.10 -18.49 10.71
N GLY A 185 -11.05 -17.74 10.32
CA GLY A 185 -9.68 -18.23 10.13
C GLY A 185 -8.74 -17.65 11.18
N THR A 186 -7.66 -16.98 10.73
CA THR A 186 -6.66 -16.39 11.63
C THR A 186 -7.13 -15.14 12.36
N GLY A 187 -8.23 -14.54 11.92
CA GLY A 187 -8.80 -13.35 12.54
C GLY A 187 -7.92 -12.09 12.39
N TYR A 188 -7.12 -11.98 11.36
CA TYR A 188 -6.26 -10.82 11.12
C TYR A 188 -7.03 -9.60 10.56
N ILE A 189 -8.12 -9.86 9.87
CA ILE A 189 -8.98 -8.84 9.24
C ILE A 189 -10.45 -9.04 9.65
N THR A 190 -11.29 -8.03 9.42
CA THR A 190 -12.75 -8.19 9.49
C THR A 190 -13.24 -9.03 8.32
N HIS A 191 -14.51 -9.48 8.38
CA HIS A 191 -15.14 -10.18 7.26
C HIS A 191 -15.12 -9.32 5.98
N VAL A 192 -14.82 -9.97 4.84
CA VAL A 192 -14.88 -9.39 3.51
C VAL A 192 -15.78 -10.25 2.64
N ASP A 193 -16.79 -9.63 2.03
CA ASP A 193 -17.62 -10.29 1.02
C ASP A 193 -16.84 -10.43 -0.30
N ILE A 194 -16.57 -11.66 -0.71
CA ILE A 194 -15.93 -11.96 -1.99
C ILE A 194 -17.02 -12.43 -2.95
N PRO A 195 -17.22 -11.75 -4.10
CA PRO A 195 -18.20 -12.16 -5.09
C PRO A 195 -17.96 -13.60 -5.58
N GLU A 196 -19.04 -14.37 -5.79
CA GLU A 196 -18.94 -15.78 -6.23
C GLU A 196 -18.16 -15.94 -7.54
N GLU A 197 -18.30 -15.01 -8.46
CA GLU A 197 -17.60 -15.00 -9.74
C GLU A 197 -16.07 -14.85 -9.61
N VAL A 198 -15.57 -14.41 -8.44
CA VAL A 198 -14.13 -14.31 -8.13
C VAL A 198 -13.60 -15.63 -7.58
N MET A 199 -14.47 -16.48 -7.06
CA MET A 199 -14.12 -17.76 -6.41
C MET A 199 -14.15 -18.95 -7.37
N THR A 200 -14.71 -18.78 -8.57
CA THR A 200 -14.83 -19.79 -9.63
C THR A 200 -13.74 -19.66 -10.68
#